data_d71a67e27c339ec8369d81016c694263
#
_entry.id   d71a67e27c339ec8369d81016c694263
#
_cell.length_a   1.000
_cell.length_b   1.000
_cell.length_c   1.000
_cell.angle_alpha   90.00
_cell.angle_beta   90.00
_cell.angle_gamma   90.00
#
_symmetry.space_group_name_H-M   'P 1'
#
loop_
_entity.id
_entity.type
_entity.pdbx_description
1 polymer ?
#
loop_
_entity_poly.entity_id
_entity_poly.type
_entity_poly.pdbx_seq_one_letter_code
_entity_poly.pdbx_strand_id
1 'polypeptide(L)'
;MSNTIPSHPWLAQYPASVPAQLDYSQHQSLVEVLEDAFTRYAERTAFWCMGKGLSYRELDTASLQFAGYLQSIGLSKGARVAMMLPNLPQYPVALYGIMRAGYVVVSINPQYTAHELEFQLRDSGAEAIVFLEHFGNTLEQALSINPDLPIKHAFVSSIGEFLGWRGPWLDRFIRTFKRKVEPYTLPANFNCSQLKPTLEIGQRVQYVRPELNGNSIALLQYTGGTTGVSKGAILTHRNLLANLLQVETWLRPIERVKPIQQWNFLCALPLYHIFAFTGCGLLGMRLGAKIILVPNARDVPNLVGILKEFPEINFFPGVNTLFQALLNNADFAKLDFSQWVLTIGGGMAVQKSVADRWKALTGVAIAEGYGLSETAPVACCNTPLIESFTGGIGYPLPDTELSIRDESGLPLPAGEVGEIYIRGPQVMQGYWNQAEETANAITADGFFKSGDIGVMDSAGFFRIVDRKKDMITVAGYKVYPNEVEDVVASIPGVLECAVVGIESASGELVKLFVVSDDPDLTAERIMAVCATQLSPYKRPSAIEFTESLPKNNVGKILRRVLRDQARNTV
;
A
#
# COMPACT_ATOMS: atom_id res chain seq x y z
N MET A 1 40.24 13.00 -18.33
CA MET A 1 38.94 12.77 -18.97
C MET A 1 37.90 12.78 -17.85
N SER A 2 37.10 13.82 -17.74
CA SER A 2 36.01 13.86 -16.73
C SER A 2 34.96 12.84 -17.12
N ASN A 3 34.88 11.72 -16.40
CA ASN A 3 33.77 10.80 -16.46
C ASN A 3 32.53 11.51 -15.90
N THR A 4 31.90 12.35 -16.70
CA THR A 4 30.54 12.84 -16.39
C THR A 4 29.60 11.65 -16.58
N ILE A 5 29.15 11.05 -15.47
CA ILE A 5 28.05 10.08 -15.47
C ILE A 5 26.87 10.75 -16.17
N PRO A 6 26.21 10.10 -17.16
CA PRO A 6 25.02 10.65 -17.76
C PRO A 6 24.02 11.04 -16.66
N SER A 7 23.31 12.16 -16.81
CA SER A 7 22.37 12.64 -15.78
C SER A 7 21.29 11.62 -15.40
N HIS A 8 21.04 10.60 -16.25
CA HIS A 8 20.04 9.55 -16.08
C HIS A 8 20.58 8.19 -16.58
N PRO A 9 21.55 7.58 -15.86
CA PRO A 9 22.21 6.34 -16.33
C PRO A 9 21.22 5.17 -16.46
N TRP A 10 20.14 5.14 -15.70
CA TRP A 10 19.12 4.09 -15.73
C TRP A 10 18.34 4.00 -17.05
N LEU A 11 18.28 5.07 -17.85
CA LEU A 11 17.59 5.03 -19.14
C LEU A 11 18.20 4.03 -20.12
N ALA A 12 19.50 3.76 -20.02
CA ALA A 12 20.19 2.74 -20.80
C ALA A 12 19.80 1.31 -20.39
N GLN A 13 19.21 1.15 -19.21
CA GLN A 13 18.79 -0.15 -18.65
C GLN A 13 17.31 -0.46 -18.90
N TYR A 14 16.56 0.49 -19.46
CA TYR A 14 15.15 0.28 -19.73
C TYR A 14 14.96 -0.81 -20.80
N PRO A 15 14.01 -1.74 -20.59
CA PRO A 15 13.61 -2.64 -21.65
C PRO A 15 13.19 -1.87 -22.92
N ALA A 16 13.51 -2.38 -24.10
CA ALA A 16 13.25 -1.70 -25.38
C ALA A 16 11.77 -1.29 -25.60
N SER A 17 10.83 -1.91 -24.87
CA SER A 17 9.40 -1.58 -24.93
C SER A 17 8.98 -0.44 -23.99
N VAL A 18 9.89 0.03 -23.14
CA VAL A 18 9.61 1.05 -22.13
C VAL A 18 10.27 2.36 -22.56
N PRO A 19 9.49 3.39 -22.97
CA PRO A 19 10.03 4.69 -23.32
C PRO A 19 10.44 5.46 -22.05
N ALA A 20 11.37 6.39 -22.19
CA ALA A 20 11.80 7.26 -21.09
C ALA A 20 10.71 8.26 -20.67
N GLN A 21 9.84 8.63 -21.59
CA GLN A 21 8.76 9.62 -21.40
C GLN A 21 7.43 9.07 -21.89
N LEU A 22 6.34 9.43 -21.21
CA LEU A 22 4.98 9.00 -21.50
C LEU A 22 4.11 10.18 -21.93
N ASP A 23 3.12 9.88 -22.77
CA ASP A 23 2.06 10.83 -23.12
C ASP A 23 0.88 10.67 -22.15
N TYR A 24 0.63 11.70 -21.36
CA TYR A 24 -0.47 11.79 -20.40
C TYR A 24 -1.70 12.52 -20.93
N SER A 25 -1.72 12.90 -22.20
CA SER A 25 -2.79 13.73 -22.80
C SER A 25 -4.07 12.95 -23.13
N GLN A 26 -3.99 11.63 -23.20
CA GLN A 26 -5.09 10.76 -23.62
C GLN A 26 -6.30 10.80 -22.67
N HIS A 27 -6.07 11.06 -21.37
CA HIS A 27 -7.10 11.13 -20.35
C HIS A 27 -6.88 12.35 -19.48
N GLN A 28 -7.95 13.10 -19.21
CA GLN A 28 -7.91 14.26 -18.32
C GLN A 28 -8.12 13.88 -16.85
N SER A 29 -8.72 12.72 -16.59
CA SER A 29 -9.02 12.25 -15.23
C SER A 29 -9.02 10.73 -15.15
N LEU A 30 -8.92 10.18 -13.93
CA LEU A 30 -9.12 8.75 -13.68
C LEU A 30 -10.53 8.27 -14.04
N VAL A 31 -11.54 9.15 -13.98
CA VAL A 31 -12.92 8.80 -14.35
C VAL A 31 -12.98 8.39 -15.82
N GLU A 32 -12.25 9.07 -16.71
CA GLU A 32 -12.20 8.68 -18.13
C GLU A 32 -11.58 7.31 -18.32
N VAL A 33 -10.49 7.00 -17.60
CA VAL A 33 -9.86 5.66 -17.64
C VAL A 33 -10.83 4.57 -17.20
N LEU A 34 -11.63 4.85 -16.15
CA LEU A 34 -12.62 3.90 -15.64
C LEU A 34 -13.77 3.69 -16.65
N GLU A 35 -14.26 4.76 -17.27
CA GLU A 35 -15.33 4.71 -18.27
C GLU A 35 -14.90 3.92 -19.51
N ASP A 36 -13.64 4.10 -19.95
CA ASP A 36 -13.04 3.29 -21.01
C ASP A 36 -13.01 1.80 -20.63
N ALA A 37 -12.58 1.49 -19.40
CA ALA A 37 -12.53 0.12 -18.91
C ALA A 37 -13.92 -0.51 -18.81
N PHE A 38 -14.92 0.21 -18.31
CA PHE A 38 -16.31 -0.23 -18.22
C PHE A 38 -16.88 -0.56 -19.60
N THR A 39 -16.59 0.27 -20.58
CA THR A 39 -17.05 0.07 -21.95
C THR A 39 -16.33 -1.13 -22.60
N ARG A 40 -15.00 -1.17 -22.48
CA ARG A 40 -14.17 -2.14 -23.18
C ARG A 40 -14.30 -3.56 -22.63
N TYR A 41 -14.51 -3.69 -21.31
CA TYR A 41 -14.51 -4.98 -20.62
C TYR A 41 -15.85 -5.34 -19.98
N ALA A 42 -16.95 -4.75 -20.41
CA ALA A 42 -18.29 -4.81 -19.81
C ALA A 42 -18.68 -6.22 -19.31
N GLU A 43 -18.45 -7.26 -20.11
CA GLU A 43 -18.86 -8.64 -19.83
C GLU A 43 -17.88 -9.42 -18.95
N ARG A 44 -16.69 -8.87 -18.68
CA ARG A 44 -15.70 -9.53 -17.82
C ARG A 44 -16.06 -9.34 -16.35
N THR A 45 -15.63 -10.27 -15.52
CA THR A 45 -15.65 -10.08 -14.07
C THR A 45 -14.53 -9.07 -13.69
N ALA A 46 -14.92 -7.96 -13.05
CA ALA A 46 -13.98 -6.97 -12.53
C ALA A 46 -13.47 -7.38 -11.15
N PHE A 47 -14.39 -7.66 -10.23
CA PHE A 47 -14.05 -8.06 -8.87
C PHE A 47 -14.74 -9.38 -8.50
N TRP A 48 -14.05 -10.20 -7.74
CA TRP A 48 -14.60 -11.40 -7.15
C TRP A 48 -14.34 -11.41 -5.65
N CYS A 49 -15.34 -11.81 -4.87
CA CYS A 49 -15.23 -11.91 -3.43
C CYS A 49 -16.22 -12.94 -2.89
N MET A 50 -15.77 -13.85 -2.04
CA MET A 50 -16.60 -14.78 -1.25
C MET A 50 -17.70 -15.51 -2.09
N GLY A 51 -17.33 -16.01 -3.27
CA GLY A 51 -18.22 -16.77 -4.15
C GLY A 51 -19.11 -15.92 -5.05
N LYS A 52 -18.91 -14.60 -5.12
CA LYS A 52 -19.67 -13.70 -6.00
C LYS A 52 -18.73 -12.85 -6.86
N GLY A 53 -18.94 -12.93 -8.18
CA GLY A 53 -18.33 -12.00 -9.14
C GLY A 53 -19.18 -10.74 -9.29
N LEU A 54 -18.52 -9.62 -9.53
CA LEU A 54 -19.07 -8.33 -9.93
C LEU A 54 -18.46 -7.99 -11.31
N SER A 55 -19.27 -7.95 -12.36
CA SER A 55 -18.80 -7.61 -13.71
C SER A 55 -18.48 -6.11 -13.84
N TYR A 56 -17.68 -5.75 -14.88
CA TYR A 56 -17.43 -4.35 -15.22
C TYR A 56 -18.73 -3.58 -15.46
N ARG A 57 -19.71 -4.18 -16.12
CA ARG A 57 -21.05 -3.60 -16.35
C ARG A 57 -21.81 -3.38 -15.06
N GLU A 58 -21.84 -4.35 -14.15
CA GLU A 58 -22.51 -4.21 -12.86
C GLU A 58 -21.85 -3.13 -12.01
N LEU A 59 -20.51 -3.06 -12.03
CA LEU A 59 -19.74 -2.04 -11.32
C LEU A 59 -19.94 -0.63 -11.91
N ASP A 60 -19.99 -0.50 -13.24
CA ASP A 60 -20.34 0.74 -13.93
C ASP A 60 -21.69 1.25 -13.47
N THR A 61 -22.71 0.39 -13.55
CA THR A 61 -24.07 0.71 -13.14
C THR A 61 -24.13 1.14 -11.67
N ALA A 62 -23.57 0.34 -10.77
CA ALA A 62 -23.63 0.60 -9.33
C ALA A 62 -22.86 1.88 -8.94
N SER A 63 -21.68 2.10 -9.51
CA SER A 63 -20.90 3.30 -9.23
C SER A 63 -21.55 4.57 -9.79
N LEU A 64 -22.19 4.48 -10.96
CA LEU A 64 -22.95 5.61 -11.55
C LEU A 64 -24.18 5.95 -10.70
N GLN A 65 -24.92 4.94 -10.25
CA GLN A 65 -26.06 5.12 -9.35
C GLN A 65 -25.63 5.77 -8.04
N PHE A 66 -24.52 5.32 -7.44
CA PHE A 66 -23.99 5.94 -6.22
C PHE A 66 -23.55 7.38 -6.46
N ALA A 67 -22.89 7.66 -7.59
CA ALA A 67 -22.51 9.02 -7.98
C ALA A 67 -23.73 9.96 -8.10
N GLY A 68 -24.79 9.51 -8.77
CA GLY A 68 -26.05 10.28 -8.87
C GLY A 68 -26.66 10.55 -7.51
N TYR A 69 -26.71 9.55 -6.64
CA TYR A 69 -27.19 9.73 -5.27
C TYR A 69 -26.37 10.76 -4.50
N LEU A 70 -25.04 10.66 -4.52
CA LEU A 70 -24.15 11.60 -3.83
C LEU A 70 -24.33 13.05 -4.32
N GLN A 71 -24.60 13.24 -5.61
CA GLN A 71 -24.89 14.58 -6.16
C GLN A 71 -26.25 15.13 -5.70
N SER A 72 -27.21 14.27 -5.35
CA SER A 72 -28.57 14.67 -4.95
C SER A 72 -28.70 15.10 -3.49
N ILE A 73 -27.73 14.78 -2.65
CA ILE A 73 -27.83 15.01 -1.18
C ILE A 73 -27.19 16.33 -0.71
N GLY A 74 -26.77 17.20 -1.64
CA GLY A 74 -26.33 18.56 -1.34
C GLY A 74 -24.92 18.66 -0.73
N LEU A 75 -24.03 17.72 -1.04
CA LEU A 75 -22.62 17.83 -0.69
C LEU A 75 -21.96 19.01 -1.42
N SER A 76 -20.99 19.64 -0.78
CA SER A 76 -20.24 20.76 -1.36
C SER A 76 -19.45 20.33 -2.60
N LYS A 77 -19.21 21.25 -3.55
CA LYS A 77 -18.35 20.96 -4.70
C LYS A 77 -16.95 20.55 -4.21
N GLY A 78 -16.44 19.39 -4.66
CA GLY A 78 -15.18 18.85 -4.19
C GLY A 78 -15.21 18.35 -2.73
N ALA A 79 -16.39 18.04 -2.21
CA ALA A 79 -16.57 17.44 -0.88
C ALA A 79 -15.65 16.23 -0.70
N ARG A 80 -15.16 16.05 0.51
CA ARG A 80 -14.38 14.87 0.90
C ARG A 80 -15.34 13.82 1.42
N VAL A 81 -15.27 12.62 0.85
CA VAL A 81 -16.05 11.45 1.27
C VAL A 81 -15.11 10.39 1.82
N ALA A 82 -15.25 10.13 3.10
CA ALA A 82 -14.43 9.15 3.81
C ALA A 82 -14.87 7.72 3.47
N MET A 83 -13.92 6.80 3.33
CA MET A 83 -14.16 5.38 3.06
C MET A 83 -13.45 4.52 4.10
N MET A 84 -14.22 3.88 4.99
CA MET A 84 -13.74 2.96 6.02
C MET A 84 -14.23 1.54 5.72
N LEU A 85 -13.69 0.97 4.64
CA LEU A 85 -14.08 -0.33 4.10
C LEU A 85 -12.87 -1.25 3.90
N PRO A 86 -12.98 -2.56 4.22
CA PRO A 86 -11.98 -3.57 3.83
C PRO A 86 -12.16 -3.98 2.36
N ASN A 87 -11.38 -4.97 1.90
CA ASN A 87 -11.44 -5.54 0.55
C ASN A 87 -12.75 -6.31 0.33
N LEU A 88 -13.82 -5.62 0.03
CA LEU A 88 -15.15 -6.14 -0.25
C LEU A 88 -15.72 -5.49 -1.53
N PRO A 89 -16.73 -6.08 -2.21
CA PRO A 89 -17.28 -5.54 -3.46
C PRO A 89 -17.80 -4.10 -3.35
N GLN A 90 -18.26 -3.69 -2.18
CA GLN A 90 -18.73 -2.32 -1.94
C GLN A 90 -17.59 -1.29 -1.98
N TYR A 91 -16.33 -1.70 -1.76
CA TYR A 91 -15.18 -0.80 -1.85
C TYR A 91 -15.06 -0.16 -3.25
N PRO A 92 -14.93 -0.94 -4.35
CA PRO A 92 -14.87 -0.35 -5.69
C PRO A 92 -16.15 0.38 -6.09
N VAL A 93 -17.34 -0.06 -5.68
CA VAL A 93 -18.60 0.64 -5.95
C VAL A 93 -18.57 2.04 -5.33
N ALA A 94 -18.21 2.15 -4.06
CA ALA A 94 -18.13 3.43 -3.37
C ALA A 94 -17.01 4.31 -3.93
N LEU A 95 -15.80 3.75 -4.11
CA LEU A 95 -14.62 4.45 -4.64
C LEU A 95 -14.93 5.14 -5.97
N TYR A 96 -15.41 4.35 -6.95
CA TYR A 96 -15.63 4.88 -8.28
C TYR A 96 -16.88 5.78 -8.34
N GLY A 97 -17.88 5.52 -7.49
CA GLY A 97 -19.03 6.40 -7.34
C GLY A 97 -18.65 7.79 -6.81
N ILE A 98 -17.80 7.86 -5.80
CA ILE A 98 -17.29 9.12 -5.25
C ILE A 98 -16.49 9.90 -6.30
N MET A 99 -15.57 9.24 -7.02
CA MET A 99 -14.78 9.87 -8.08
C MET A 99 -15.66 10.37 -9.23
N ARG A 100 -16.64 9.57 -9.67
CA ARG A 100 -17.58 9.94 -10.74
C ARG A 100 -18.49 11.09 -10.32
N ALA A 101 -18.83 11.21 -9.04
CA ALA A 101 -19.58 12.35 -8.52
C ALA A 101 -18.77 13.66 -8.49
N GLY A 102 -17.45 13.60 -8.71
CA GLY A 102 -16.53 14.75 -8.64
C GLY A 102 -16.10 15.08 -7.22
N TYR A 103 -16.14 14.11 -6.32
CA TYR A 103 -15.74 14.25 -4.93
C TYR A 103 -14.39 13.62 -4.64
N VAL A 104 -13.77 14.05 -3.54
CA VAL A 104 -12.47 13.60 -3.11
C VAL A 104 -12.61 12.40 -2.17
N VAL A 105 -11.93 11.32 -2.48
CA VAL A 105 -11.87 10.14 -1.62
C VAL A 105 -10.95 10.42 -0.44
N VAL A 106 -11.37 10.06 0.78
CA VAL A 106 -10.50 10.02 1.97
C VAL A 106 -10.36 8.56 2.40
N SER A 107 -9.20 7.98 2.15
CA SER A 107 -8.95 6.58 2.47
C SER A 107 -8.72 6.42 3.97
N ILE A 108 -9.54 5.61 4.64
CA ILE A 108 -9.46 5.34 6.08
C ILE A 108 -9.13 3.87 6.31
N ASN A 109 -8.17 3.63 7.19
CA ASN A 109 -7.91 2.30 7.71
C ASN A 109 -9.06 1.86 8.63
N PRO A 110 -9.79 0.76 8.31
CA PRO A 110 -10.92 0.31 9.12
C PRO A 110 -10.56 -0.11 10.55
N GLN A 111 -9.27 -0.34 10.83
CA GLN A 111 -8.80 -0.75 12.16
C GLN A 111 -8.28 0.42 13.02
N TYR A 112 -8.53 1.65 12.59
CA TYR A 112 -8.20 2.81 13.42
C TYR A 112 -9.01 2.83 14.72
N THR A 113 -8.38 3.35 15.77
CA THR A 113 -9.06 3.70 17.00
C THR A 113 -10.01 4.89 16.79
N ALA A 114 -10.93 5.10 17.72
CA ALA A 114 -11.86 6.24 17.64
C ALA A 114 -11.13 7.60 17.59
N HIS A 115 -10.01 7.75 18.30
CA HIS A 115 -9.18 8.96 18.27
C HIS A 115 -8.50 9.18 16.91
N GLU A 116 -7.97 8.13 16.29
CA GLU A 116 -7.36 8.21 14.96
C GLU A 116 -8.41 8.54 13.90
N LEU A 117 -9.60 7.95 14.02
CA LEU A 117 -10.71 8.22 13.12
C LEU A 117 -11.22 9.65 13.28
N GLU A 118 -11.45 10.11 14.52
CA GLU A 118 -11.83 11.51 14.80
C GLU A 118 -10.85 12.49 14.17
N PHE A 119 -9.56 12.29 14.45
CA PHE A 119 -8.51 13.14 13.90
C PHE A 119 -8.59 13.22 12.37
N GLN A 120 -8.69 12.08 11.69
CA GLN A 120 -8.69 12.05 10.24
C GLN A 120 -9.95 12.66 9.63
N LEU A 121 -11.12 12.45 10.24
CA LEU A 121 -12.38 13.06 9.81
C LEU A 121 -12.37 14.58 9.98
N ARG A 122 -11.83 15.06 11.09
CA ARG A 122 -11.69 16.50 11.39
C ARG A 122 -10.69 17.17 10.45
N ASP A 123 -9.48 16.59 10.30
CA ASP A 123 -8.42 17.17 9.47
C ASP A 123 -8.81 17.19 8.00
N SER A 124 -9.38 16.09 7.48
CA SER A 124 -9.86 16.03 6.09
C SER A 124 -11.07 16.92 5.83
N GLY A 125 -11.84 17.23 6.86
CA GLY A 125 -13.13 17.93 6.73
C GLY A 125 -14.13 17.12 5.90
N ALA A 126 -14.15 15.78 6.06
CA ALA A 126 -15.06 14.91 5.33
C ALA A 126 -16.52 15.23 5.65
N GLU A 127 -17.36 15.40 4.62
CA GLU A 127 -18.79 15.71 4.76
C GLU A 127 -19.67 14.44 4.76
N ALA A 128 -19.12 13.32 4.29
CA ALA A 128 -19.79 12.02 4.28
C ALA A 128 -18.80 10.89 4.57
N ILE A 129 -19.33 9.75 5.04
CA ILE A 129 -18.56 8.53 5.27
C ILE A 129 -19.27 7.29 4.74
N VAL A 130 -18.55 6.42 4.04
CA VAL A 130 -18.97 5.05 3.71
C VAL A 130 -18.21 4.09 4.62
N PHE A 131 -18.92 3.26 5.36
CA PHE A 131 -18.29 2.38 6.33
C PHE A 131 -18.98 1.01 6.41
N LEU A 132 -18.23 0.00 6.89
CA LEU A 132 -18.79 -1.30 7.18
C LEU A 132 -19.37 -1.30 8.60
N GLU A 133 -20.54 -1.88 8.78
CA GLU A 133 -21.27 -1.93 10.08
C GLU A 133 -20.42 -2.41 11.26
N HIS A 134 -19.39 -3.26 11.00
CA HIS A 134 -18.43 -3.73 11.98
C HIS A 134 -17.65 -2.61 12.69
N PHE A 135 -17.56 -1.45 12.05
CA PHE A 135 -16.83 -0.28 12.55
C PHE A 135 -17.76 0.83 13.02
N GLY A 136 -19.06 0.53 13.14
CA GLY A 136 -20.08 1.48 13.59
C GLY A 136 -19.81 2.01 14.99
N ASN A 137 -19.39 1.14 15.93
CA ASN A 137 -19.02 1.54 17.28
C ASN A 137 -17.81 2.48 17.31
N THR A 138 -16.79 2.23 16.47
CA THR A 138 -15.64 3.13 16.33
C THR A 138 -16.07 4.51 15.83
N LEU A 139 -17.01 4.56 14.86
CA LEU A 139 -17.57 5.83 14.37
C LEU A 139 -18.39 6.54 15.44
N GLU A 140 -19.25 5.83 16.18
CA GLU A 140 -20.00 6.39 17.31
C GLU A 140 -19.08 7.03 18.36
N GLN A 141 -18.03 6.32 18.74
CA GLN A 141 -17.03 6.83 19.69
C GLN A 141 -16.30 8.06 19.13
N ALA A 142 -15.89 8.07 17.86
CA ALA A 142 -15.24 9.21 17.22
C ALA A 142 -16.15 10.46 17.21
N LEU A 143 -17.46 10.28 16.92
CA LEU A 143 -18.47 11.33 16.99
C LEU A 143 -18.72 11.81 18.42
N SER A 144 -18.58 10.93 19.41
CA SER A 144 -18.70 11.29 20.84
C SER A 144 -17.49 12.09 21.33
N ILE A 145 -16.29 11.81 20.80
CA ILE A 145 -15.06 12.58 21.08
C ILE A 145 -15.20 14.01 20.54
N ASN A 146 -15.76 14.16 19.33
CA ASN A 146 -15.94 15.45 18.69
C ASN A 146 -17.31 15.52 17.99
N PRO A 147 -18.35 16.05 18.64
CA PRO A 147 -19.68 16.20 18.06
C PRO A 147 -19.76 17.21 16.91
N ASP A 148 -18.76 18.07 16.74
CA ASP A 148 -18.73 19.12 15.72
C ASP A 148 -18.04 18.65 14.41
N LEU A 149 -17.82 17.34 14.25
CA LEU A 149 -17.30 16.81 13.00
C LEU A 149 -18.22 17.19 11.82
N PRO A 150 -17.65 17.57 10.65
CA PRO A 150 -18.42 18.08 9.52
C PRO A 150 -19.24 17.03 8.77
N ILE A 151 -19.24 15.78 9.23
CA ILE A 151 -19.95 14.68 8.60
C ILE A 151 -21.47 14.88 8.75
N LYS A 152 -22.17 14.89 7.63
CA LYS A 152 -23.64 15.02 7.56
C LYS A 152 -24.32 13.73 7.13
N HIS A 153 -23.61 12.89 6.37
CA HIS A 153 -24.15 11.68 5.75
C HIS A 153 -23.27 10.48 6.07
N ALA A 154 -23.90 9.37 6.43
CA ALA A 154 -23.24 8.10 6.68
C ALA A 154 -23.88 6.99 5.83
N PHE A 155 -23.07 6.22 5.12
CA PHE A 155 -23.50 5.09 4.29
C PHE A 155 -22.97 3.81 4.89
N VAL A 156 -23.85 3.07 5.55
CA VAL A 156 -23.49 1.80 6.16
C VAL A 156 -23.65 0.65 5.19
N SER A 157 -22.67 -0.23 5.15
CA SER A 157 -22.72 -1.47 4.39
C SER A 157 -22.47 -2.67 5.29
N SER A 158 -22.96 -3.84 4.91
CA SER A 158 -22.67 -5.13 5.56
C SER A 158 -21.79 -6.00 4.67
N ILE A 159 -21.16 -7.04 5.24
CA ILE A 159 -20.30 -7.96 4.46
C ILE A 159 -21.12 -8.62 3.34
N GLY A 160 -22.37 -9.00 3.62
CA GLY A 160 -23.22 -9.74 2.69
C GLY A 160 -23.93 -8.88 1.64
N GLU A 161 -23.91 -7.55 1.76
CA GLU A 161 -24.78 -6.66 0.98
C GLU A 161 -24.66 -6.85 -0.55
N PHE A 162 -23.47 -7.18 -1.05
CA PHE A 162 -23.21 -7.42 -2.47
C PHE A 162 -22.99 -8.90 -2.82
N LEU A 163 -23.25 -9.83 -1.89
CA LEU A 163 -23.06 -11.27 -2.11
C LEU A 163 -24.33 -11.99 -2.63
N GLY A 164 -25.30 -11.25 -3.16
CA GLY A 164 -26.55 -11.79 -3.70
C GLY A 164 -27.42 -12.45 -2.64
N TRP A 165 -28.11 -13.56 -2.99
CA TRP A 165 -29.06 -14.23 -2.09
C TRP A 165 -28.42 -14.83 -0.82
N ARG A 166 -27.14 -15.11 -0.84
CA ARG A 166 -26.38 -15.61 0.33
C ARG A 166 -26.07 -14.52 1.35
N GLY A 167 -26.04 -13.27 0.92
CA GLY A 167 -25.62 -12.15 1.74
C GLY A 167 -26.43 -11.97 3.02
N PRO A 168 -27.79 -11.89 2.96
CA PRO A 168 -28.60 -11.73 4.17
C PRO A 168 -28.42 -12.84 5.20
N TRP A 169 -28.19 -14.09 4.75
CA TRP A 169 -27.91 -15.22 5.64
C TRP A 169 -26.54 -15.09 6.31
N LEU A 170 -25.53 -14.66 5.56
CA LEU A 170 -24.20 -14.40 6.10
C LEU A 170 -24.23 -13.29 7.14
N ASP A 171 -24.89 -12.16 6.83
CA ASP A 171 -24.99 -11.03 7.76
C ASP A 171 -25.71 -11.44 9.05
N ARG A 172 -26.82 -12.19 8.94
CA ARG A 172 -27.53 -12.73 10.11
C ARG A 172 -26.60 -13.65 10.94
N PHE A 173 -25.84 -14.52 10.29
CA PHE A 173 -24.90 -15.41 10.96
C PHE A 173 -23.80 -14.60 11.70
N ILE A 174 -23.21 -13.60 11.04
CA ILE A 174 -22.15 -12.75 11.61
C ILE A 174 -22.68 -11.97 12.81
N ARG A 175 -23.88 -11.36 12.69
CA ARG A 175 -24.49 -10.56 13.77
C ARG A 175 -24.91 -11.42 14.96
N THR A 176 -25.50 -12.60 14.72
CA THR A 176 -26.12 -13.42 15.79
C THR A 176 -25.13 -14.39 16.44
N PHE A 177 -24.39 -15.13 15.63
CA PHE A 177 -23.53 -16.22 16.13
C PHE A 177 -22.09 -15.80 16.36
N LYS A 178 -21.51 -15.01 15.46
CA LYS A 178 -20.13 -14.52 15.61
C LYS A 178 -20.04 -13.28 16.50
N ARG A 179 -21.14 -12.56 16.71
CA ARG A 179 -21.22 -11.30 17.51
C ARG A 179 -20.11 -10.31 17.16
N LYS A 180 -19.76 -10.24 15.87
CA LYS A 180 -18.68 -9.36 15.39
C LYS A 180 -19.14 -7.94 15.06
N VAL A 181 -20.44 -7.67 15.13
CA VAL A 181 -21.01 -6.33 14.97
C VAL A 181 -21.47 -5.91 16.36
N GLU A 182 -20.74 -4.98 16.95
CA GLU A 182 -21.14 -4.35 18.21
C GLU A 182 -22.30 -3.40 17.96
N PRO A 183 -23.29 -3.31 18.89
CA PRO A 183 -24.36 -2.30 18.78
C PRO A 183 -23.77 -0.91 18.77
N TYR A 184 -24.30 -0.04 17.93
CA TYR A 184 -23.91 1.38 17.89
C TYR A 184 -25.13 2.24 17.56
N THR A 185 -25.07 3.51 17.97
CA THR A 185 -26.10 4.49 17.71
C THR A 185 -25.46 5.75 17.14
N LEU A 186 -25.86 6.14 15.94
CA LEU A 186 -25.44 7.41 15.38
C LEU A 186 -26.37 8.54 15.82
N PRO A 187 -25.87 9.78 15.95
CA PRO A 187 -26.69 10.93 16.36
C PRO A 187 -27.92 11.11 15.47
N ALA A 188 -29.05 11.52 16.02
CA ALA A 188 -30.33 11.64 15.32
C ALA A 188 -30.32 12.67 14.16
N ASN A 189 -29.40 13.61 14.17
CA ASN A 189 -29.18 14.59 13.10
C ASN A 189 -28.33 14.04 11.94
N PHE A 190 -27.85 12.80 12.04
CA PHE A 190 -27.10 12.12 10.98
C PHE A 190 -28.03 11.47 9.97
N ASN A 191 -27.84 11.78 8.70
CA ASN A 191 -28.51 11.07 7.61
C ASN A 191 -27.79 9.74 7.37
N CYS A 192 -28.17 8.70 8.14
CA CYS A 192 -27.63 7.36 7.96
C CYS A 192 -28.50 6.53 7.01
N SER A 193 -27.91 6.02 5.95
CA SER A 193 -28.55 5.17 4.95
C SER A 193 -27.75 3.90 4.71
N GLN A 194 -28.41 2.80 4.36
CA GLN A 194 -27.70 1.63 3.84
C GLN A 194 -27.19 1.91 2.43
N LEU A 195 -25.98 1.45 2.11
CA LEU A 195 -25.33 1.76 0.84
C LEU A 195 -26.14 1.25 -0.37
N LYS A 196 -26.59 0.00 -0.38
CA LYS A 196 -27.29 -0.60 -1.51
C LYS A 196 -28.63 0.06 -1.83
N PRO A 197 -29.51 0.38 -0.87
CA PRO A 197 -30.72 1.15 -1.16
C PRO A 197 -30.47 2.53 -1.77
N THR A 198 -29.33 3.19 -1.46
CA THR A 198 -29.00 4.47 -2.09
C THR A 198 -28.77 4.35 -3.59
N LEU A 199 -28.34 3.18 -4.08
CA LEU A 199 -28.16 2.93 -5.51
C LEU A 199 -29.50 2.97 -6.25
N GLU A 200 -30.56 2.38 -5.67
CA GLU A 200 -31.89 2.40 -6.25
C GLU A 200 -32.49 3.82 -6.33
N ILE A 201 -32.18 4.66 -5.33
CA ILE A 201 -32.56 6.08 -5.34
C ILE A 201 -31.74 6.80 -6.42
N GLY A 202 -30.43 6.58 -6.46
CA GLY A 202 -29.52 7.21 -7.41
C GLY A 202 -29.84 6.87 -8.87
N GLN A 203 -30.39 5.68 -9.15
CA GLN A 203 -30.89 5.30 -10.48
C GLN A 203 -31.95 6.27 -11.03
N ARG A 204 -32.69 6.93 -10.14
CA ARG A 204 -33.75 7.86 -10.49
C ARG A 204 -33.31 9.32 -10.55
N VAL A 205 -32.06 9.57 -10.14
CA VAL A 205 -31.46 10.90 -10.14
C VAL A 205 -30.74 11.13 -11.47
N GLN A 206 -30.92 12.33 -12.02
CA GLN A 206 -30.16 12.74 -13.19
C GLN A 206 -28.70 12.96 -12.78
N TYR A 207 -27.82 12.06 -13.18
CA TYR A 207 -26.39 12.22 -13.00
C TYR A 207 -25.85 13.33 -13.92
N VAL A 208 -25.06 14.23 -13.36
CA VAL A 208 -24.35 15.27 -14.10
C VAL A 208 -22.87 14.98 -14.06
N ARG A 209 -22.26 14.73 -15.23
CA ARG A 209 -20.82 14.47 -15.30
C ARG A 209 -20.06 15.70 -14.82
N PRO A 210 -19.20 15.59 -13.77
CA PRO A 210 -18.43 16.72 -13.29
C PRO A 210 -17.30 17.07 -14.27
N GLU A 211 -16.96 18.36 -14.34
CA GLU A 211 -15.78 18.81 -15.04
C GLU A 211 -14.54 18.55 -14.16
N LEU A 212 -13.81 17.49 -14.49
CA LEU A 212 -12.58 17.09 -13.83
C LEU A 212 -11.39 17.26 -14.77
N ASN A 213 -10.27 17.67 -14.21
CA ASN A 213 -9.00 17.75 -14.93
C ASN A 213 -7.86 17.17 -14.08
N GLY A 214 -6.67 17.13 -14.67
CA GLY A 214 -5.51 16.55 -14.00
C GLY A 214 -5.16 17.17 -12.64
N ASN A 215 -5.50 18.43 -12.41
CA ASN A 215 -5.22 19.14 -11.15
C ASN A 215 -6.34 18.98 -10.10
N SER A 216 -7.48 18.42 -10.46
CA SER A 216 -8.55 18.11 -9.51
C SER A 216 -8.05 17.07 -8.50
N ILE A 217 -8.31 17.30 -7.21
CA ILE A 217 -7.93 16.37 -6.15
C ILE A 217 -8.80 15.11 -6.27
N ALA A 218 -8.18 13.94 -6.34
CA ALA A 218 -8.87 12.67 -6.42
C ALA A 218 -8.90 11.93 -5.07
N LEU A 219 -7.81 12.04 -4.31
CA LEU A 219 -7.60 11.25 -3.11
C LEU A 219 -6.80 12.04 -2.07
N LEU A 220 -7.22 11.97 -0.81
CA LEU A 220 -6.39 12.26 0.35
C LEU A 220 -5.94 10.93 0.94
N GLN A 221 -4.65 10.62 0.77
CA GLN A 221 -4.05 9.40 1.32
C GLN A 221 -3.32 9.73 2.61
N TYR A 222 -3.90 9.34 3.73
CA TYR A 222 -3.26 9.56 5.02
C TYR A 222 -2.12 8.56 5.24
N THR A 223 -0.98 9.12 5.68
CA THR A 223 0.21 8.32 5.97
C THR A 223 0.30 8.09 7.47
N GLY A 224 0.55 6.86 7.88
CA GLY A 224 0.92 6.56 9.24
C GLY A 224 2.31 7.14 9.52
N GLY A 225 2.35 8.40 9.89
CA GLY A 225 3.59 9.07 10.27
C GLY A 225 4.27 8.32 11.43
N THR A 226 5.52 7.99 11.23
CA THR A 226 6.32 7.29 12.26
C THR A 226 6.84 8.24 13.32
N THR A 227 6.61 9.55 13.14
CA THR A 227 7.12 10.62 14.00
C THR A 227 6.03 11.46 14.66
N GLY A 228 4.74 11.21 14.38
CA GLY A 228 3.70 12.08 14.90
C GLY A 228 2.32 11.84 14.31
N VAL A 229 1.58 12.91 14.19
CA VAL A 229 0.22 12.97 13.65
C VAL A 229 0.22 12.56 12.17
N SER A 230 -0.74 11.74 11.77
CA SER A 230 -0.92 11.31 10.39
C SER A 230 -1.18 12.50 9.46
N LYS A 231 -0.56 12.51 8.27
CA LYS A 231 -0.67 13.60 7.29
C LYS A 231 -1.38 13.12 6.04
N GLY A 232 -2.30 13.91 5.50
CA GLY A 232 -3.02 13.60 4.27
C GLY A 232 -2.23 14.05 3.04
N ALA A 233 -1.62 13.11 2.29
CA ALA A 233 -1.01 13.43 1.00
C ALA A 233 -2.10 13.75 -0.03
N ILE A 234 -2.00 14.89 -0.69
CA ILE A 234 -2.91 15.34 -1.74
C ILE A 234 -2.50 14.69 -3.05
N LEU A 235 -3.30 13.73 -3.51
CA LEU A 235 -3.11 13.08 -4.80
C LEU A 235 -4.18 13.56 -5.80
N THR A 236 -3.72 14.23 -6.84
CA THR A 236 -4.58 14.70 -7.93
C THR A 236 -4.87 13.57 -8.92
N HIS A 237 -5.87 13.75 -9.78
CA HIS A 237 -6.12 12.84 -10.89
C HIS A 237 -4.86 12.63 -11.75
N ARG A 238 -4.06 13.69 -11.97
CA ARG A 238 -2.80 13.61 -12.73
C ARG A 238 -1.76 12.74 -12.04
N ASN A 239 -1.58 12.87 -10.71
CA ASN A 239 -0.58 12.07 -9.99
C ASN A 239 -0.88 10.58 -10.11
N LEU A 240 -2.14 10.20 -9.85
CA LEU A 240 -2.59 8.81 -9.91
C LEU A 240 -2.60 8.27 -11.35
N LEU A 241 -3.04 9.07 -12.33
CA LEU A 241 -3.01 8.71 -13.75
C LEU A 241 -1.59 8.51 -14.25
N ALA A 242 -0.67 9.41 -13.89
CA ALA A 242 0.73 9.29 -14.27
C ALA A 242 1.32 7.98 -13.75
N ASN A 243 1.13 7.68 -12.46
CA ASN A 243 1.65 6.44 -11.89
C ASN A 243 1.01 5.19 -12.49
N LEU A 244 -0.30 5.23 -12.76
CA LEU A 244 -1.00 4.14 -13.45
C LEU A 244 -0.37 3.85 -14.81
N LEU A 245 -0.13 4.87 -15.64
CA LEU A 245 0.46 4.71 -16.98
C LEU A 245 1.95 4.30 -16.91
N GLN A 246 2.70 4.79 -15.94
CA GLN A 246 4.06 4.38 -15.66
C GLN A 246 4.13 2.88 -15.35
N VAL A 247 3.29 2.39 -14.43
CA VAL A 247 3.24 0.97 -14.06
C VAL A 247 2.72 0.10 -15.21
N GLU A 248 1.65 0.50 -15.91
CA GLU A 248 1.17 -0.20 -17.11
C GLU A 248 2.29 -0.36 -18.15
N THR A 249 3.03 0.72 -18.42
CA THR A 249 4.12 0.70 -19.37
C THR A 249 5.27 -0.20 -18.92
N TRP A 250 5.54 -0.23 -17.60
CA TRP A 250 6.57 -1.08 -17.01
C TRP A 250 6.26 -2.57 -17.15
N LEU A 251 4.98 -2.96 -17.30
CA LEU A 251 4.57 -4.35 -17.52
C LEU A 251 4.68 -4.82 -18.99
N ARG A 252 4.82 -3.93 -19.96
CA ARG A 252 4.87 -4.28 -21.41
C ARG A 252 5.91 -5.35 -21.77
N PRO A 253 7.10 -5.43 -21.12
CA PRO A 253 8.04 -6.51 -21.39
C PRO A 253 7.48 -7.90 -21.13
N ILE A 254 6.64 -8.06 -20.09
CA ILE A 254 6.00 -9.35 -19.79
C ILE A 254 5.09 -9.78 -20.92
N GLU A 255 4.21 -8.89 -21.38
CA GLU A 255 3.20 -9.20 -22.41
C GLU A 255 3.83 -9.62 -23.75
N ARG A 256 5.07 -9.16 -24.02
CA ARG A 256 5.83 -9.56 -25.21
C ARG A 256 6.42 -10.97 -25.11
N VAL A 257 6.79 -11.39 -23.89
CA VAL A 257 7.42 -12.71 -23.65
C VAL A 257 6.37 -13.76 -23.36
N LYS A 258 5.33 -13.42 -22.60
CA LYS A 258 4.22 -14.31 -22.21
C LYS A 258 2.89 -13.62 -22.53
N PRO A 259 2.25 -13.93 -23.67
CA PRO A 259 0.94 -13.36 -23.98
C PRO A 259 -0.08 -13.68 -22.89
N ILE A 260 -0.67 -12.65 -22.31
CA ILE A 260 -1.66 -12.76 -21.24
C ILE A 260 -3.04 -12.49 -21.85
N GLN A 261 -3.90 -13.49 -21.90
CA GLN A 261 -5.27 -13.32 -22.40
C GLN A 261 -6.14 -12.53 -21.44
N GLN A 262 -5.97 -12.76 -20.14
CA GLN A 262 -6.61 -12.02 -19.06
C GLN A 262 -5.69 -11.97 -17.85
N TRP A 263 -5.57 -10.78 -17.31
CA TRP A 263 -4.93 -10.59 -16.02
C TRP A 263 -5.87 -11.04 -14.89
N ASN A 264 -5.34 -11.83 -13.96
CA ASN A 264 -6.03 -12.31 -12.77
C ASN A 264 -5.21 -11.91 -11.54
N PHE A 265 -5.66 -10.89 -10.84
CA PHE A 265 -4.95 -10.25 -9.74
C PHE A 265 -5.41 -10.79 -8.39
N LEU A 266 -4.47 -11.21 -7.55
CA LEU A 266 -4.75 -11.45 -6.15
C LEU A 266 -4.63 -10.14 -5.36
N CYS A 267 -5.74 -9.61 -4.88
CA CYS A 267 -5.77 -8.41 -4.03
C CYS A 267 -5.82 -8.79 -2.55
N ALA A 268 -4.68 -9.23 -2.01
CA ALA A 268 -4.50 -9.57 -0.60
C ALA A 268 -4.09 -8.35 0.25
N LEU A 269 -3.50 -7.33 -0.37
CA LEU A 269 -3.21 -6.06 0.29
C LEU A 269 -4.46 -5.19 0.38
N PRO A 270 -4.60 -4.38 1.45
CA PRO A 270 -5.80 -3.56 1.64
C PRO A 270 -5.92 -2.47 0.58
N LEU A 271 -7.09 -2.35 -0.06
CA LEU A 271 -7.38 -1.32 -1.07
C LEU A 271 -7.37 0.11 -0.51
N TYR A 272 -7.56 0.29 0.80
CA TYR A 272 -7.41 1.61 1.43
C TYR A 272 -5.95 2.07 1.52
N HIS A 273 -4.99 1.18 1.25
CA HIS A 273 -3.57 1.53 1.15
C HIS A 273 -3.21 1.78 -0.32
N ILE A 274 -2.45 2.86 -0.58
CA ILE A 274 -2.13 3.32 -1.94
C ILE A 274 -1.49 2.24 -2.82
N PHE A 275 -0.73 1.30 -2.26
CA PHE A 275 -0.11 0.21 -3.01
C PHE A 275 -1.17 -0.67 -3.69
N ALA A 276 -2.15 -1.19 -2.95
CA ALA A 276 -3.22 -1.98 -3.55
C ALA A 276 -4.22 -1.11 -4.33
N PHE A 277 -4.45 0.12 -3.88
CA PHE A 277 -5.30 1.08 -4.59
C PHE A 277 -4.84 1.26 -6.04
N THR A 278 -3.56 1.58 -6.26
CA THR A 278 -3.00 1.73 -7.61
C THR A 278 -2.69 0.39 -8.24
N GLY A 279 -1.98 -0.52 -7.53
CA GLY A 279 -1.46 -1.76 -8.10
C GLY A 279 -2.52 -2.84 -8.36
N CYS A 280 -3.64 -2.85 -7.61
CA CYS A 280 -4.75 -3.76 -7.87
C CYS A 280 -5.98 -3.00 -8.38
N GLY A 281 -6.39 -1.95 -7.68
CA GLY A 281 -7.61 -1.21 -8.01
C GLY A 281 -7.54 -0.53 -9.38
N LEU A 282 -6.64 0.43 -9.55
CA LEU A 282 -6.56 1.20 -10.80
C LEU A 282 -5.95 0.38 -11.95
N LEU A 283 -4.81 -0.27 -11.72
CA LEU A 283 -4.11 -1.04 -12.75
C LEU A 283 -4.95 -2.23 -13.23
N GLY A 284 -5.59 -2.94 -12.30
CA GLY A 284 -6.48 -4.05 -12.65
C GLY A 284 -7.64 -3.60 -13.53
N MET A 285 -8.27 -2.48 -13.20
CA MET A 285 -9.34 -1.90 -14.02
C MET A 285 -8.83 -1.52 -15.42
N ARG A 286 -7.71 -0.84 -15.50
CA ARG A 286 -7.10 -0.41 -16.77
C ARG A 286 -6.78 -1.58 -17.69
N LEU A 287 -6.31 -2.70 -17.14
CA LEU A 287 -5.95 -3.90 -17.89
C LEU A 287 -7.13 -4.86 -18.15
N GLY A 288 -8.33 -4.56 -17.68
CA GLY A 288 -9.48 -5.46 -17.79
C GLY A 288 -9.31 -6.75 -16.99
N ALA A 289 -8.60 -6.66 -15.87
CA ALA A 289 -8.30 -7.80 -15.02
C ALA A 289 -9.54 -8.29 -14.24
N LYS A 290 -9.48 -9.56 -13.82
CA LYS A 290 -10.30 -10.10 -12.73
C LYS A 290 -9.52 -9.93 -11.42
N ILE A 291 -10.05 -9.14 -10.51
CA ILE A 291 -9.43 -8.82 -9.23
C ILE A 291 -10.09 -9.65 -8.13
N ILE A 292 -9.33 -10.56 -7.54
CA ILE A 292 -9.80 -11.44 -6.47
C ILE A 292 -9.52 -10.75 -5.13
N LEU A 293 -10.58 -10.26 -4.50
CA LEU A 293 -10.52 -9.56 -3.23
C LEU A 293 -10.37 -10.54 -2.07
N VAL A 294 -9.37 -10.32 -1.23
CA VAL A 294 -9.15 -11.07 0.02
C VAL A 294 -9.49 -10.14 1.19
N PRO A 295 -10.60 -10.34 1.89
CA PRO A 295 -11.01 -9.48 3.00
C PRO A 295 -10.07 -9.52 4.20
N ASN A 296 -9.44 -10.67 4.44
CA ASN A 296 -8.50 -10.88 5.54
C ASN A 296 -7.33 -11.79 5.10
N ALA A 297 -6.23 -11.18 4.69
CA ALA A 297 -5.03 -11.92 4.29
C ALA A 297 -4.25 -12.54 5.46
N ARG A 298 -4.57 -12.18 6.72
CA ARG A 298 -3.97 -12.81 7.91
C ARG A 298 -4.52 -14.22 8.17
N ASP A 299 -5.69 -14.54 7.63
CA ASP A 299 -6.23 -15.89 7.61
C ASP A 299 -5.58 -16.68 6.47
N VAL A 300 -4.34 -17.14 6.71
CA VAL A 300 -3.52 -17.85 5.72
C VAL A 300 -4.22 -19.10 5.18
N PRO A 301 -4.86 -19.97 6.00
CA PRO A 301 -5.62 -21.10 5.49
C PRO A 301 -6.72 -20.70 4.48
N ASN A 302 -7.48 -19.65 4.78
CA ASN A 302 -8.49 -19.13 3.86
C ASN A 302 -7.88 -18.56 2.58
N LEU A 303 -6.76 -17.83 2.69
CA LEU A 303 -6.02 -17.31 1.54
C LEU A 303 -5.52 -18.43 0.63
N VAL A 304 -4.97 -19.50 1.19
CA VAL A 304 -4.55 -20.69 0.43
C VAL A 304 -5.75 -21.38 -0.23
N GLY A 305 -6.90 -21.41 0.44
CA GLY A 305 -8.17 -21.89 -0.15
C GLY A 305 -8.59 -21.09 -1.38
N ILE A 306 -8.46 -19.77 -1.34
CA ILE A 306 -8.74 -18.88 -2.47
C ILE A 306 -7.73 -19.14 -3.62
N LEU A 307 -6.44 -19.26 -3.31
CA LEU A 307 -5.41 -19.57 -4.30
C LEU A 307 -5.67 -20.92 -4.99
N LYS A 308 -6.17 -21.92 -4.26
CA LYS A 308 -6.56 -23.21 -4.80
C LYS A 308 -7.80 -23.12 -5.70
N GLU A 309 -8.75 -22.23 -5.37
CA GLU A 309 -9.95 -21.99 -6.17
C GLU A 309 -9.64 -21.28 -7.50
N PHE A 310 -8.58 -20.44 -7.52
CA PHE A 310 -8.18 -19.63 -8.67
C PHE A 310 -6.76 -19.94 -9.15
N PRO A 311 -6.50 -21.12 -9.75
CA PRO A 311 -5.18 -21.47 -10.26
C PRO A 311 -4.73 -20.58 -11.43
N GLU A 312 -5.65 -19.83 -12.06
CA GLU A 312 -5.38 -18.86 -13.12
C GLU A 312 -4.79 -17.52 -12.63
N ILE A 313 -4.60 -17.31 -11.32
CA ILE A 313 -3.93 -16.12 -10.79
C ILE A 313 -2.55 -16.00 -11.42
N ASN A 314 -2.25 -14.80 -11.96
CA ASN A 314 -1.00 -14.54 -12.66
C ASN A 314 -0.26 -13.28 -12.15
N PHE A 315 -0.87 -12.48 -11.29
CA PHE A 315 -0.27 -11.32 -10.65
C PHE A 315 -0.53 -11.29 -9.15
N PHE A 316 0.53 -11.20 -8.36
CA PHE A 316 0.45 -11.17 -6.90
C PHE A 316 1.33 -10.06 -6.30
N PRO A 317 0.76 -8.91 -5.93
CA PRO A 317 1.43 -7.92 -5.10
C PRO A 317 1.32 -8.31 -3.62
N GLY A 318 2.44 -8.26 -2.90
CA GLY A 318 2.50 -8.63 -1.50
C GLY A 318 3.57 -7.88 -0.72
N VAL A 319 3.68 -8.24 0.55
CA VAL A 319 4.72 -7.77 1.47
C VAL A 319 5.51 -8.95 2.01
N ASN A 320 6.74 -8.72 2.47
CA ASN A 320 7.63 -9.77 2.95
C ASN A 320 6.97 -10.73 3.97
N THR A 321 6.24 -10.18 4.94
CA THR A 321 5.55 -10.96 5.97
C THR A 321 4.44 -11.85 5.41
N LEU A 322 3.76 -11.43 4.34
CA LEU A 322 2.74 -12.26 3.67
C LEU A 322 3.39 -13.40 2.89
N PHE A 323 4.47 -13.12 2.16
CA PHE A 323 5.22 -14.17 1.45
C PHE A 323 5.75 -15.22 2.42
N GLN A 324 6.31 -14.80 3.54
CA GLN A 324 6.81 -15.68 4.57
C GLN A 324 5.70 -16.53 5.20
N ALA A 325 4.54 -15.95 5.51
CA ALA A 325 3.40 -16.66 6.06
C ALA A 325 2.88 -17.74 5.10
N LEU A 326 2.83 -17.44 3.79
CA LEU A 326 2.47 -18.42 2.75
C LEU A 326 3.51 -19.54 2.64
N LEU A 327 4.80 -19.21 2.59
CA LEU A 327 5.89 -20.18 2.50
C LEU A 327 5.95 -21.16 3.72
N ASN A 328 5.45 -20.73 4.86
CA ASN A 328 5.36 -21.56 6.06
C ASN A 328 4.08 -22.40 6.13
N ASN A 329 3.18 -22.26 5.16
CA ASN A 329 1.96 -23.06 5.07
C ASN A 329 2.17 -24.28 4.15
N ALA A 330 2.02 -25.49 4.69
CA ALA A 330 2.27 -26.73 3.96
C ALA A 330 1.32 -26.95 2.76
N ASP A 331 0.10 -26.41 2.80
CA ASP A 331 -0.86 -26.54 1.69
C ASP A 331 -0.56 -25.56 0.58
N PHE A 332 0.06 -24.41 0.86
CA PHE A 332 0.56 -23.50 -0.16
C PHE A 332 1.60 -24.16 -1.07
N ALA A 333 2.50 -24.95 -0.49
CA ALA A 333 3.53 -25.66 -1.26
C ALA A 333 2.98 -26.70 -2.24
N LYS A 334 1.70 -27.09 -2.13
CA LYS A 334 1.03 -28.07 -3.00
C LYS A 334 0.28 -27.42 -4.18
N LEU A 335 0.24 -26.11 -4.26
CA LEU A 335 -0.49 -25.38 -5.29
C LEU A 335 0.25 -25.43 -6.64
N ASP A 336 -0.51 -25.24 -7.72
CA ASP A 336 0.03 -25.06 -9.06
C ASP A 336 0.32 -23.58 -9.33
N PHE A 337 1.58 -23.25 -9.57
CA PHE A 337 2.04 -21.88 -9.87
C PHE A 337 2.33 -21.66 -11.37
N SER A 338 1.96 -22.58 -12.25
CA SER A 338 2.28 -22.53 -13.69
C SER A 338 1.75 -21.28 -14.40
N GLN A 339 0.66 -20.71 -13.89
CA GLN A 339 0.05 -19.49 -14.43
C GLN A 339 0.63 -18.20 -13.85
N TRP A 340 1.41 -18.29 -12.78
CA TRP A 340 2.02 -17.11 -12.17
C TRP A 340 3.04 -16.47 -13.12
N VAL A 341 2.96 -15.15 -13.23
CA VAL A 341 3.77 -14.36 -14.16
C VAL A 341 4.59 -13.35 -13.42
N LEU A 342 3.99 -12.68 -12.44
CA LEU A 342 4.62 -11.58 -11.72
C LEU A 342 4.23 -11.59 -10.25
N THR A 343 5.25 -11.53 -9.41
CA THR A 343 5.12 -11.25 -7.97
C THR A 343 5.85 -9.93 -7.68
N ILE A 344 5.13 -8.97 -7.08
CA ILE A 344 5.70 -7.68 -6.67
C ILE A 344 5.76 -7.62 -5.16
N GLY A 345 6.97 -7.42 -4.63
CA GLY A 345 7.20 -7.09 -3.22
C GLY A 345 7.32 -5.57 -3.03
N GLY A 346 6.67 -5.02 -2.01
CA GLY A 346 6.75 -3.59 -1.74
C GLY A 346 6.27 -3.21 -0.34
N GLY A 347 6.33 -1.91 -0.01
CA GLY A 347 5.90 -1.40 1.29
C GLY A 347 6.89 -1.65 2.44
N MET A 348 7.76 -2.64 2.30
CA MET A 348 8.90 -2.96 3.16
C MET A 348 9.92 -3.76 2.38
N ALA A 349 11.15 -3.83 2.87
CA ALA A 349 12.21 -4.64 2.26
C ALA A 349 11.80 -6.12 2.19
N VAL A 350 12.13 -6.77 1.08
CA VAL A 350 11.99 -8.22 0.93
C VAL A 350 13.29 -8.86 1.37
N GLN A 351 13.21 -9.83 2.27
CA GLN A 351 14.37 -10.58 2.75
C GLN A 351 14.83 -11.57 1.67
N LYS A 352 16.15 -11.66 1.46
CA LYS A 352 16.73 -12.57 0.47
C LYS A 352 16.32 -14.02 0.68
N SER A 353 16.33 -14.48 1.91
CA SER A 353 15.91 -15.86 2.27
C SER A 353 14.45 -16.16 1.89
N VAL A 354 13.57 -15.18 2.05
CA VAL A 354 12.15 -15.29 1.64
C VAL A 354 12.03 -15.29 0.12
N ALA A 355 12.75 -14.40 -0.56
CA ALA A 355 12.72 -14.31 -2.02
C ALA A 355 13.28 -15.56 -2.70
N ASP A 356 14.37 -16.12 -2.18
CA ASP A 356 14.96 -17.36 -2.72
C ASP A 356 14.02 -18.56 -2.54
N ARG A 357 13.43 -18.73 -1.36
CA ARG A 357 12.42 -19.77 -1.10
C ARG A 357 11.20 -19.61 -1.98
N TRP A 358 10.74 -18.37 -2.16
CA TRP A 358 9.61 -18.06 -3.03
C TRP A 358 9.87 -18.47 -4.47
N LYS A 359 11.03 -18.06 -5.01
CA LYS A 359 11.45 -18.43 -6.36
C LYS A 359 11.59 -19.94 -6.54
N ALA A 360 12.19 -20.62 -5.56
CA ALA A 360 12.36 -22.07 -5.60
C ALA A 360 11.02 -22.82 -5.64
N LEU A 361 10.00 -22.31 -4.92
CA LEU A 361 8.69 -22.92 -4.84
C LEU A 361 7.80 -22.56 -6.06
N THR A 362 7.70 -21.27 -6.39
CA THR A 362 6.72 -20.77 -7.36
C THR A 362 7.26 -20.68 -8.78
N GLY A 363 8.59 -20.74 -8.97
CA GLY A 363 9.25 -20.47 -10.23
C GLY A 363 9.35 -18.98 -10.60
N VAL A 364 8.70 -18.07 -9.87
CA VAL A 364 8.65 -16.62 -10.16
C VAL A 364 9.46 -15.84 -9.12
N ALA A 365 10.38 -14.98 -9.56
CA ALA A 365 11.13 -14.11 -8.66
C ALA A 365 10.22 -12.99 -8.11
N ILE A 366 10.52 -12.53 -6.89
CA ILE A 366 9.87 -11.33 -6.33
C ILE A 366 10.58 -10.10 -6.88
N ALA A 367 9.92 -9.33 -7.72
CA ALA A 367 10.37 -8.03 -8.15
C ALA A 367 10.02 -6.98 -7.07
N GLU A 368 10.99 -6.19 -6.64
CA GLU A 368 10.74 -5.15 -5.65
C GLU A 368 10.26 -3.87 -6.31
N GLY A 369 9.17 -3.31 -5.78
CA GLY A 369 8.67 -1.99 -6.11
C GLY A 369 8.80 -1.06 -4.90
N TYR A 370 9.35 0.11 -5.12
CA TYR A 370 9.55 1.13 -4.11
C TYR A 370 8.69 2.37 -4.39
N GLY A 371 8.17 2.91 -3.31
CA GLY A 371 7.45 4.16 -3.32
C GLY A 371 6.75 4.45 -2.01
N LEU A 372 6.04 5.56 -1.99
CA LEU A 372 5.40 6.12 -0.81
C LEU A 372 3.96 6.54 -1.14
N SER A 373 3.16 6.85 -0.13
CA SER A 373 1.84 7.45 -0.36
C SER A 373 1.95 8.74 -1.17
N GLU A 374 3.02 9.48 -0.92
CA GLU A 374 3.37 10.75 -1.55
C GLU A 374 3.81 10.61 -3.02
N THR A 375 3.98 9.38 -3.52
CA THR A 375 4.39 9.10 -4.92
C THR A 375 3.39 8.25 -5.71
N ALA A 376 2.17 8.05 -5.23
CA ALA A 376 0.96 7.51 -5.87
C ALA A 376 0.93 6.03 -6.35
N PRO A 377 1.65 4.99 -5.90
CA PRO A 377 2.77 5.04 -4.98
C PRO A 377 4.16 4.88 -5.62
N VAL A 378 4.28 4.28 -6.86
CA VAL A 378 5.54 3.70 -7.34
C VAL A 378 6.47 4.76 -7.93
N ALA A 379 7.68 4.84 -7.40
CA ALA A 379 8.74 5.70 -7.92
C ALA A 379 9.82 4.89 -8.65
N CYS A 380 10.12 3.69 -8.14
CA CYS A 380 11.19 2.83 -8.62
C CYS A 380 10.76 1.37 -8.57
N CYS A 381 11.20 0.55 -9.51
CA CYS A 381 10.84 -0.86 -9.56
C CYS A 381 11.92 -1.67 -10.27
N ASN A 382 12.11 -2.92 -9.85
CA ASN A 382 12.87 -3.88 -10.67
C ASN A 382 12.20 -4.06 -12.02
N THR A 383 12.96 -4.38 -13.05
CA THR A 383 12.36 -4.79 -14.32
C THR A 383 11.54 -6.07 -14.07
N PRO A 384 10.37 -6.21 -14.72
CA PRO A 384 9.43 -7.29 -14.38
C PRO A 384 9.90 -8.68 -14.82
N LEU A 385 10.98 -8.77 -15.59
CA LEU A 385 11.57 -10.03 -16.10
C LEU A 385 12.83 -10.44 -15.36
N ILE A 386 12.97 -10.08 -14.08
CA ILE A 386 14.11 -10.55 -13.27
C ILE A 386 14.04 -12.07 -13.07
N GLU A 387 15.21 -12.71 -13.16
CA GLU A 387 15.34 -14.15 -12.96
C GLU A 387 15.65 -14.54 -11.51
N SER A 388 16.12 -13.59 -10.70
CA SER A 388 16.47 -13.78 -9.29
C SER A 388 16.28 -12.50 -8.49
N PHE A 389 16.28 -12.63 -7.18
CA PHE A 389 16.22 -11.49 -6.27
C PHE A 389 17.45 -10.59 -6.44
N THR A 390 17.20 -9.28 -6.58
CA THR A 390 18.26 -8.30 -6.89
C THR A 390 18.85 -7.64 -5.65
N GLY A 391 18.15 -7.66 -4.52
CA GLY A 391 18.51 -6.96 -3.30
C GLY A 391 18.45 -5.43 -3.43
N GLY A 392 17.64 -4.94 -4.35
CA GLY A 392 17.44 -3.51 -4.53
C GLY A 392 16.13 -3.18 -5.23
N ILE A 393 15.76 -1.90 -5.19
CA ILE A 393 14.47 -1.39 -5.66
C ILE A 393 14.41 -1.14 -7.17
N GLY A 394 15.49 -1.40 -7.90
CA GLY A 394 15.50 -1.33 -9.37
C GLY A 394 15.79 0.06 -9.92
N TYR A 395 15.04 0.43 -10.94
CA TYR A 395 15.21 1.66 -11.70
C TYR A 395 14.01 2.59 -11.54
N PRO A 396 14.21 3.93 -11.59
CA PRO A 396 13.10 4.89 -11.65
C PRO A 396 12.13 4.54 -12.78
N LEU A 397 10.83 4.75 -12.57
CA LEU A 397 9.83 4.59 -13.63
C LEU A 397 9.96 5.71 -14.68
N PRO A 398 9.38 5.58 -15.90
CA PRO A 398 9.36 6.65 -16.90
C PRO A 398 8.94 8.00 -16.30
N ASP A 399 9.55 9.09 -16.76
CA ASP A 399 9.34 10.45 -16.24
C ASP A 399 9.64 10.65 -14.74
N THR A 400 10.29 9.68 -14.11
CA THR A 400 10.68 9.77 -12.69
C THR A 400 12.18 9.95 -12.58
N GLU A 401 12.59 10.88 -11.74
CA GLU A 401 13.98 11.12 -11.38
C GLU A 401 14.21 10.85 -9.90
N LEU A 402 15.19 10.00 -9.61
CA LEU A 402 15.70 9.77 -8.27
C LEU A 402 17.10 10.38 -8.15
N SER A 403 17.37 11.02 -7.01
CA SER A 403 18.67 11.60 -6.67
C SER A 403 19.07 11.20 -5.27
N ILE A 404 20.31 10.71 -5.11
CA ILE A 404 20.90 10.50 -3.79
C ILE A 404 21.54 11.82 -3.36
N ARG A 405 21.17 12.34 -2.18
CA ARG A 405 21.64 13.64 -1.70
C ARG A 405 22.19 13.56 -0.28
N ASP A 406 23.15 14.42 0.00
CA ASP A 406 23.72 14.59 1.34
C ASP A 406 22.79 15.37 2.29
N GLU A 407 23.27 15.62 3.50
CA GLU A 407 22.51 16.37 4.53
C GLU A 407 22.26 17.84 4.15
N SER A 408 23.09 18.41 3.26
CA SER A 408 22.91 19.78 2.73
C SER A 408 21.98 19.82 1.51
N GLY A 409 21.52 18.65 1.01
CA GLY A 409 20.66 18.51 -0.16
C GLY A 409 21.40 18.54 -1.50
N LEU A 410 22.74 18.41 -1.49
CA LEU A 410 23.54 18.35 -2.71
C LEU A 410 23.56 16.91 -3.26
N PRO A 411 23.48 16.73 -4.59
CA PRO A 411 23.56 15.41 -5.21
C PRO A 411 24.92 14.74 -4.93
N LEU A 412 24.89 13.46 -4.61
CA LEU A 412 26.04 12.61 -4.40
C LEU A 412 26.35 11.77 -5.65
N PRO A 413 27.62 11.45 -5.92
CA PRO A 413 28.00 10.56 -7.02
C PRO A 413 27.54 9.12 -6.77
N ALA A 414 27.53 8.32 -7.85
CA ALA A 414 27.22 6.89 -7.77
C ALA A 414 28.16 6.17 -6.78
N GLY A 415 27.59 5.26 -5.99
CA GLY A 415 28.27 4.50 -4.94
C GLY A 415 28.26 5.16 -3.56
N GLU A 416 27.88 6.43 -3.45
CA GLU A 416 27.75 7.11 -2.16
C GLU A 416 26.37 6.96 -1.56
N VAL A 417 26.31 6.88 -0.22
CA VAL A 417 25.08 6.70 0.55
C VAL A 417 24.54 8.04 0.98
N GLY A 418 23.26 8.30 0.70
CA GLY A 418 22.56 9.52 1.09
C GLY A 418 21.06 9.34 1.10
N GLU A 419 20.31 10.42 1.30
CA GLU A 419 18.85 10.40 1.27
C GLU A 419 18.34 10.35 -0.17
N ILE A 420 17.34 9.50 -0.42
CA ILE A 420 16.67 9.39 -1.73
C ILE A 420 15.70 10.56 -1.88
N TYR A 421 15.89 11.35 -2.92
CA TYR A 421 14.99 12.42 -3.35
C TYR A 421 14.29 12.00 -4.63
N ILE A 422 13.00 12.32 -4.78
CA ILE A 422 12.14 11.84 -5.86
C ILE A 422 11.45 13.01 -6.55
N ARG A 423 11.54 13.06 -7.88
CA ARG A 423 10.81 14.01 -8.71
C ARG A 423 10.09 13.28 -9.84
N GLY A 424 8.83 13.62 -10.11
CA GLY A 424 8.05 13.02 -11.18
C GLY A 424 6.59 13.44 -11.14
N PRO A 425 5.82 13.15 -12.21
CA PRO A 425 4.43 13.57 -12.33
C PRO A 425 3.51 12.87 -11.30
N GLN A 426 3.93 11.77 -10.73
CA GLN A 426 3.21 11.02 -9.70
C GLN A 426 3.40 11.57 -8.28
N VAL A 427 4.36 12.48 -8.06
CA VAL A 427 4.62 13.07 -6.74
C VAL A 427 3.44 13.95 -6.33
N MET A 428 3.01 13.81 -5.09
CA MET A 428 1.89 14.54 -4.49
C MET A 428 2.00 16.06 -4.68
N GLN A 429 0.87 16.75 -4.61
CA GLN A 429 0.84 18.21 -4.62
C GLN A 429 1.36 18.81 -3.30
N GLY A 430 1.24 18.08 -2.19
CA GLY A 430 1.63 18.50 -0.85
C GLY A 430 0.78 17.77 0.20
N TYR A 431 0.92 18.19 1.46
CA TYR A 431 0.09 17.69 2.56
C TYR A 431 -1.11 18.61 2.82
N TRP A 432 -2.27 17.99 3.00
CA TRP A 432 -3.54 18.66 3.25
C TRP A 432 -3.47 19.50 4.54
N ASN A 433 -3.83 20.77 4.45
CA ASN A 433 -3.79 21.75 5.56
C ASN A 433 -2.41 21.91 6.26
N GLN A 434 -1.31 21.47 5.63
CA GLN A 434 0.02 21.40 6.22
C GLN A 434 1.06 22.08 5.31
N ALA A 435 0.96 23.41 5.16
CA ALA A 435 1.83 24.15 4.23
C ALA A 435 3.32 24.09 4.64
N GLU A 436 3.62 24.17 5.94
CA GLU A 436 4.97 24.08 6.48
C GLU A 436 5.59 22.69 6.24
N GLU A 437 4.83 21.64 6.53
CA GLU A 437 5.27 20.26 6.26
C GLU A 437 5.48 19.98 4.78
N THR A 438 4.66 20.61 3.92
CA THR A 438 4.83 20.54 2.47
C THR A 438 6.13 21.22 2.05
N ALA A 439 6.41 22.41 2.55
CA ALA A 439 7.64 23.15 2.25
C ALA A 439 8.91 22.42 2.78
N ASN A 440 8.78 21.69 3.91
CA ASN A 440 9.85 20.86 4.45
C ASN A 440 10.08 19.58 3.63
N ALA A 441 9.01 19.02 3.03
CA ALA A 441 9.07 17.76 2.30
C ALA A 441 9.43 17.93 0.82
N ILE A 442 9.06 19.04 0.18
CA ILE A 442 9.31 19.30 -1.24
C ILE A 442 10.31 20.45 -1.37
N THR A 443 11.41 20.19 -2.04
CA THR A 443 12.47 21.17 -2.25
C THR A 443 12.09 22.22 -3.31
N ALA A 444 12.80 23.35 -3.36
CA ALA A 444 12.56 24.40 -4.34
C ALA A 444 12.77 23.94 -5.79
N ASP A 445 13.61 22.91 -6.02
CA ASP A 445 13.83 22.29 -7.33
C ASP A 445 12.84 21.14 -7.63
N GLY A 446 11.80 20.99 -6.79
CA GLY A 446 10.65 20.09 -7.00
C GLY A 446 10.89 18.62 -6.62
N PHE A 447 11.93 18.31 -5.86
CA PHE A 447 12.14 16.97 -5.35
C PHE A 447 11.43 16.77 -4.00
N PHE A 448 10.78 15.63 -3.87
CA PHE A 448 10.24 15.14 -2.60
C PHE A 448 11.33 14.39 -1.83
N LYS A 449 11.51 14.74 -0.56
CA LYS A 449 12.42 14.08 0.39
C LYS A 449 11.76 12.83 0.95
N SER A 450 12.25 11.66 0.58
CA SER A 450 11.60 10.40 0.97
C SER A 450 11.76 10.04 2.46
N GLY A 451 12.83 10.52 3.08
CA GLY A 451 13.26 10.07 4.41
C GLY A 451 13.87 8.66 4.41
N ASP A 452 14.11 8.09 3.24
CA ASP A 452 14.77 6.80 3.07
C ASP A 452 16.23 7.03 2.62
N ILE A 453 17.15 6.30 3.21
CA ILE A 453 18.59 6.32 2.86
C ILE A 453 18.85 5.24 1.83
N GLY A 454 19.56 5.57 0.78
CA GLY A 454 19.87 4.65 -0.30
C GLY A 454 21.18 4.95 -0.98
N VAL A 455 21.47 4.16 -1.99
CA VAL A 455 22.62 4.28 -2.87
C VAL A 455 22.23 3.97 -4.31
N MET A 456 22.83 4.65 -5.26
CA MET A 456 22.70 4.38 -6.70
C MET A 456 24.05 3.87 -7.22
N ASP A 457 24.05 2.79 -7.99
CA ASP A 457 25.27 2.34 -8.68
C ASP A 457 25.50 3.09 -10.00
N SER A 458 26.61 2.79 -10.67
CA SER A 458 27.00 3.43 -11.93
C SER A 458 26.06 3.16 -13.11
N ALA A 459 25.23 2.11 -13.03
CA ALA A 459 24.21 1.77 -14.02
C ALA A 459 22.86 2.45 -13.73
N GLY A 460 22.76 3.17 -12.61
CA GLY A 460 21.52 3.80 -12.17
C GLY A 460 20.56 2.87 -11.45
N PHE A 461 21.05 1.75 -10.90
CA PHE A 461 20.27 0.84 -10.09
C PHE A 461 20.28 1.32 -8.63
N PHE A 462 19.08 1.42 -8.03
CA PHE A 462 18.92 1.93 -6.68
C PHE A 462 18.73 0.80 -5.67
N ARG A 463 19.30 1.01 -4.47
CA ARG A 463 19.10 0.16 -3.29
C ARG A 463 18.76 1.02 -2.09
N ILE A 464 17.82 0.55 -1.27
CA ILE A 464 17.56 1.15 0.05
C ILE A 464 18.57 0.55 1.03
N VAL A 465 19.17 1.43 1.84
CA VAL A 465 20.00 1.04 2.97
C VAL A 465 19.13 0.97 4.22
N ASP A 466 18.39 2.05 4.54
CA ASP A 466 17.47 2.10 5.68
C ASP A 466 16.59 3.36 5.66
N ARG A 467 15.82 3.57 6.73
CA ARG A 467 15.13 4.83 7.00
C ARG A 467 16.00 5.76 7.83
N LYS A 468 16.07 7.03 7.43
CA LYS A 468 16.87 8.08 8.10
C LYS A 468 16.60 8.15 9.61
N LYS A 469 15.33 8.03 10.03
CA LYS A 469 14.87 8.08 11.42
C LYS A 469 15.07 6.80 12.23
N ASP A 470 15.27 5.65 11.56
CA ASP A 470 15.49 4.35 12.21
C ASP A 470 17.00 4.05 12.33
N MET A 471 17.86 4.86 11.69
CA MET A 471 19.31 4.79 11.80
C MET A 471 19.75 4.97 13.26
N ILE A 472 20.63 4.10 13.72
CA ILE A 472 21.16 4.07 15.08
C ILE A 472 22.56 4.69 15.08
N THR A 473 22.86 5.54 16.06
CA THR A 473 24.17 6.16 16.18
C THR A 473 24.95 5.56 17.35
N VAL A 474 25.84 4.62 17.06
CA VAL A 474 26.67 3.94 18.05
C VAL A 474 28.08 4.58 18.07
N ALA A 475 28.43 5.26 19.15
CA ALA A 475 29.74 5.92 19.30
C ALA A 475 30.14 6.78 18.09
N GLY A 476 29.19 7.48 17.46
CA GLY A 476 29.39 8.31 16.27
C GLY A 476 29.33 7.56 14.92
N TYR A 477 29.22 6.25 14.93
CA TYR A 477 29.05 5.44 13.72
C TYR A 477 27.57 5.20 13.40
N LYS A 478 27.21 5.32 12.12
CA LYS A 478 25.86 5.03 11.63
C LYS A 478 25.68 3.51 11.50
N VAL A 479 24.68 2.97 12.18
CA VAL A 479 24.26 1.57 12.09
C VAL A 479 22.86 1.54 11.48
N TYR A 480 22.70 0.77 10.44
CA TYR A 480 21.45 0.61 9.71
C TYR A 480 20.76 -0.69 10.18
N PRO A 481 19.58 -0.60 10.81
CA PRO A 481 18.83 -1.77 11.25
C PRO A 481 18.70 -2.89 10.22
N ASN A 482 18.37 -2.55 8.98
CA ASN A 482 18.19 -3.54 7.92
C ASN A 482 19.44 -4.39 7.68
N GLU A 483 20.63 -3.81 7.76
CA GLU A 483 21.90 -4.54 7.57
C GLU A 483 22.09 -5.64 8.64
N VAL A 484 21.71 -5.34 9.87
CA VAL A 484 21.79 -6.30 10.98
C VAL A 484 20.68 -7.34 10.86
N GLU A 485 19.47 -6.90 10.51
CA GLU A 485 18.31 -7.77 10.30
C GLU A 485 18.55 -8.78 9.17
N ASP A 486 19.16 -8.38 8.06
CA ASP A 486 19.48 -9.28 6.94
C ASP A 486 20.43 -10.42 7.35
N VAL A 487 21.43 -10.11 8.17
CA VAL A 487 22.36 -11.12 8.71
C VAL A 487 21.60 -12.07 9.63
N VAL A 488 20.79 -11.56 10.54
CA VAL A 488 20.06 -12.37 11.52
C VAL A 488 18.97 -13.22 10.85
N ALA A 489 18.25 -12.67 9.87
CA ALA A 489 17.21 -13.39 9.13
C ALA A 489 17.77 -14.56 8.28
N SER A 490 19.07 -14.57 8.00
CA SER A 490 19.73 -15.69 7.32
C SER A 490 19.97 -16.91 8.22
N ILE A 491 19.82 -16.77 9.54
CA ILE A 491 20.09 -17.83 10.52
C ILE A 491 18.91 -18.81 10.53
N PRO A 492 19.16 -20.13 10.34
CA PRO A 492 18.11 -21.14 10.47
C PRO A 492 17.44 -21.09 11.85
N GLY A 493 16.11 -21.14 11.87
CA GLY A 493 15.30 -21.02 13.08
C GLY A 493 14.82 -19.58 13.37
N VAL A 494 15.33 -18.55 12.71
CA VAL A 494 14.79 -17.18 12.80
C VAL A 494 13.57 -17.08 11.90
N LEU A 495 12.41 -16.81 12.48
CA LEU A 495 11.17 -16.54 11.75
C LEU A 495 11.05 -15.06 11.38
N GLU A 496 11.30 -14.18 12.35
CA GLU A 496 11.26 -12.74 12.17
C GLU A 496 12.29 -12.08 13.09
N CYS A 497 12.79 -10.93 12.69
CA CYS A 497 13.63 -10.12 13.55
C CYS A 497 13.42 -8.63 13.30
N ALA A 498 13.74 -7.82 14.30
CA ALA A 498 13.73 -6.37 14.21
C ALA A 498 14.82 -5.77 15.08
N VAL A 499 15.46 -4.73 14.56
CA VAL A 499 16.53 -3.99 15.25
C VAL A 499 16.06 -2.58 15.56
N VAL A 500 16.35 -2.13 16.78
CA VAL A 500 16.10 -0.74 17.22
C VAL A 500 17.27 -0.20 18.02
N GLY A 501 17.44 1.13 17.97
CA GLY A 501 18.35 1.84 18.87
C GLY A 501 17.71 2.01 20.25
N ILE A 502 18.46 1.78 21.29
CA ILE A 502 18.10 2.08 22.68
C ILE A 502 19.12 3.08 23.26
N GLU A 503 18.62 4.08 23.97
CA GLU A 503 19.46 5.09 24.60
C GLU A 503 20.31 4.48 25.73
N SER A 504 21.56 4.86 25.82
CA SER A 504 22.48 4.53 26.92
C SER A 504 23.30 5.74 27.33
N ALA A 505 24.04 5.62 28.44
CA ALA A 505 24.92 6.69 28.92
C ALA A 505 26.02 7.09 27.91
N SER A 506 26.36 6.21 26.97
CA SER A 506 27.42 6.40 25.96
C SER A 506 26.90 6.64 24.53
N GLY A 507 25.60 6.92 24.35
CA GLY A 507 24.93 7.04 23.08
C GLY A 507 23.90 5.92 22.87
N GLU A 508 23.56 5.61 21.60
CA GLU A 508 22.64 4.52 21.33
C GLU A 508 23.36 3.16 21.30
N LEU A 509 22.62 2.11 21.63
CA LEU A 509 23.03 0.71 21.52
C LEU A 509 22.08 -0.03 20.59
N VAL A 510 22.57 -1.06 19.93
CA VAL A 510 21.78 -1.92 19.02
C VAL A 510 21.05 -2.98 19.83
N LYS A 511 19.73 -2.97 19.84
CA LYS A 511 18.88 -4.02 20.43
C LYS A 511 18.17 -4.81 19.34
N LEU A 512 18.27 -6.15 19.41
CA LEU A 512 17.66 -7.07 18.47
C LEU A 512 16.50 -7.80 19.15
N PHE A 513 15.34 -7.81 18.48
CA PHE A 513 14.19 -8.65 18.81
C PHE A 513 14.11 -9.81 17.83
N VAL A 514 13.88 -11.03 18.31
CA VAL A 514 13.84 -12.24 17.48
C VAL A 514 12.59 -13.04 17.78
N VAL A 515 11.89 -13.48 16.74
CA VAL A 515 10.86 -14.51 16.79
C VAL A 515 11.46 -15.79 16.20
N SER A 516 11.38 -16.90 16.94
CA SER A 516 11.92 -18.20 16.54
C SER A 516 10.95 -19.31 16.87
N ASP A 517 10.92 -20.34 16.04
CA ASP A 517 10.28 -21.63 16.31
C ASP A 517 11.30 -22.75 16.64
N ASP A 518 12.60 -22.44 16.59
CA ASP A 518 13.68 -23.34 16.96
C ASP A 518 14.02 -23.16 18.45
N PRO A 519 13.71 -24.13 19.32
CA PRO A 519 14.03 -24.04 20.74
C PRO A 519 15.54 -24.07 21.03
N ASP A 520 16.36 -24.53 20.07
CA ASP A 520 17.81 -24.60 20.19
C ASP A 520 18.52 -23.34 19.68
N LEU A 521 17.77 -22.36 19.17
CA LEU A 521 18.33 -21.07 18.76
C LEU A 521 18.60 -20.21 20.00
N THR A 522 19.88 -19.92 20.28
CA THR A 522 20.29 -19.11 21.42
C THR A 522 20.86 -17.77 21.00
N ALA A 523 20.92 -16.82 21.94
CA ALA A 523 21.52 -15.52 21.72
C ALA A 523 23.01 -15.63 21.36
N GLU A 524 23.73 -16.58 21.97
CA GLU A 524 25.14 -16.85 21.67
C GLU A 524 25.34 -17.31 20.23
N ARG A 525 24.44 -18.18 19.71
CA ARG A 525 24.49 -18.63 18.32
C ARG A 525 24.26 -17.47 17.34
N ILE A 526 23.30 -16.59 17.63
CA ILE A 526 23.06 -15.38 16.84
C ILE A 526 24.28 -14.46 16.88
N MET A 527 24.83 -14.21 18.08
CA MET A 527 26.01 -13.35 18.24
C MET A 527 27.24 -13.92 17.53
N ALA A 528 27.43 -15.22 17.51
CA ALA A 528 28.53 -15.87 16.78
C ALA A 528 28.43 -15.58 15.27
N VAL A 529 27.24 -15.65 14.68
CA VAL A 529 27.02 -15.30 13.27
C VAL A 529 27.25 -13.80 13.03
N CYS A 530 26.68 -12.95 13.88
CA CYS A 530 26.89 -11.51 13.79
C CYS A 530 28.38 -11.13 13.90
N ALA A 531 29.15 -11.85 14.74
CA ALA A 531 30.58 -11.60 14.90
C ALA A 531 31.41 -11.88 13.64
N THR A 532 30.95 -12.77 12.78
CA THR A 532 31.62 -13.10 11.52
C THR A 532 31.26 -12.16 10.36
N GLN A 533 30.07 -11.56 10.41
CA GLN A 533 29.53 -10.81 9.27
C GLN A 533 29.39 -9.30 9.54
N LEU A 534 29.40 -8.87 10.81
CA LEU A 534 29.19 -7.48 11.19
C LEU A 534 30.39 -6.89 11.94
N SER A 535 30.71 -5.63 11.63
CA SER A 535 31.67 -4.84 12.40
C SER A 535 31.23 -4.74 13.87
N PRO A 536 32.17 -4.62 14.82
CA PRO A 536 31.86 -4.64 16.26
C PRO A 536 30.77 -3.66 16.70
N TYR A 537 30.76 -2.44 16.16
CA TYR A 537 29.77 -1.41 16.51
C TYR A 537 28.36 -1.67 15.94
N LYS A 538 28.21 -2.58 14.97
CA LYS A 538 26.91 -2.99 14.37
C LYS A 538 26.27 -4.18 15.10
N ARG A 539 27.03 -4.90 15.92
CA ARG A 539 26.54 -6.11 16.59
C ARG A 539 25.51 -5.76 17.65
N PRO A 540 24.47 -6.57 17.80
CA PRO A 540 23.51 -6.37 18.88
C PRO A 540 24.21 -6.38 20.24
N SER A 541 23.92 -5.38 21.07
CA SER A 541 24.35 -5.32 22.47
C SER A 541 23.37 -6.08 23.39
N ALA A 542 22.14 -6.26 22.93
CA ALA A 542 21.10 -7.01 23.62
C ALA A 542 20.23 -7.76 22.61
N ILE A 543 19.85 -8.99 22.94
CA ILE A 543 18.94 -9.84 22.15
C ILE A 543 17.77 -10.23 23.04
N GLU A 544 16.55 -10.02 22.54
CA GLU A 544 15.30 -10.39 23.20
C GLU A 544 14.48 -11.32 22.29
N PHE A 545 14.15 -12.51 22.81
CA PHE A 545 13.23 -13.43 22.13
C PHE A 545 11.80 -13.05 22.50
N THR A 546 10.94 -13.00 21.49
CA THR A 546 9.52 -12.64 21.62
C THR A 546 8.64 -13.58 20.80
N GLU A 547 7.38 -13.75 21.23
CA GLU A 547 6.42 -14.58 20.50
C GLU A 547 6.00 -13.96 19.16
N SER A 548 5.97 -12.63 19.07
CA SER A 548 5.59 -11.91 17.86
C SER A 548 6.13 -10.49 17.86
N LEU A 549 6.34 -9.91 16.68
CA LEU A 549 6.67 -8.50 16.52
C LEU A 549 5.41 -7.66 16.30
N PRO A 550 5.32 -6.43 16.86
CA PRO A 550 4.23 -5.52 16.61
C PRO A 550 4.23 -5.09 15.14
N LYS A 551 3.07 -5.21 14.46
CA LYS A 551 2.91 -4.89 13.04
C LYS A 551 1.70 -4.00 12.82
N ASN A 552 1.77 -3.15 11.80
CA ASN A 552 0.61 -2.47 11.29
C ASN A 552 -0.25 -3.42 10.41
N ASN A 553 -1.36 -2.89 9.88
CA ASN A 553 -2.33 -3.67 9.10
C ASN A 553 -1.84 -4.14 7.73
N VAL A 554 -0.78 -3.53 7.22
CA VAL A 554 -0.11 -3.97 5.98
C VAL A 554 1.09 -4.89 6.27
N GLY A 555 1.26 -5.34 7.52
CA GLY A 555 2.31 -6.27 7.91
C GLY A 555 3.67 -5.64 8.21
N LYS A 556 3.80 -4.30 8.20
CA LYS A 556 5.04 -3.60 8.51
C LYS A 556 5.31 -3.57 10.01
N ILE A 557 6.53 -3.91 10.40
CA ILE A 557 6.98 -3.89 11.80
C ILE A 557 6.97 -2.45 12.34
N LEU A 558 6.42 -2.27 13.53
CA LEU A 558 6.29 -1.00 14.23
C LEU A 558 7.50 -0.79 15.17
N ARG A 559 8.67 -0.42 14.62
CA ARG A 559 9.90 -0.21 15.39
C ARG A 559 9.73 0.80 16.53
N ARG A 560 8.82 1.78 16.39
CA ARG A 560 8.52 2.71 17.49
C ARG A 560 8.00 1.97 18.73
N VAL A 561 7.06 1.05 18.55
CA VAL A 561 6.50 0.26 19.65
C VAL A 561 7.59 -0.57 20.32
N LEU A 562 8.50 -1.17 19.54
CA LEU A 562 9.64 -1.92 20.07
C LEU A 562 10.62 -1.03 20.85
N ARG A 563 10.88 0.20 20.38
CA ARG A 563 11.70 1.18 21.11
C ARG A 563 11.06 1.58 22.45
N ASP A 564 9.74 1.83 22.43
CA ASP A 564 9.01 2.20 23.65
C ASP A 564 8.98 1.03 24.66
N GLN A 565 8.83 -0.21 24.18
CA GLN A 565 8.94 -1.42 25.02
C GLN A 565 10.35 -1.57 25.61
N ALA A 566 11.38 -1.36 24.80
CA ALA A 566 12.77 -1.47 25.24
C ALA A 566 13.14 -0.45 26.31
N ARG A 567 12.59 0.78 26.25
CA ARG A 567 12.78 1.83 27.26
C ARG A 567 12.15 1.48 28.62
N ASN A 568 11.06 0.73 28.61
CA ASN A 568 10.34 0.35 29.82
C ASN A 568 10.95 -0.88 30.54
N THR A 569 11.93 -1.53 29.90
CA THR A 569 12.59 -2.74 30.42
C THR A 569 13.98 -2.44 31.02
N VAL A 570 14.45 -1.21 30.88
CA VAL A 570 15.69 -0.67 31.49
C VAL A 570 15.30 0.18 32.70
#